data_3a49b7dbaa15a1ec0b85cba54a46908b
#
_entry.id   3a49b7dbaa15a1ec0b85cba54a46908b
#
_cell.length_a   1.000
_cell.length_b   1.000
_cell.length_c   1.000
_cell.angle_alpha   90.00
_cell.angle_beta   90.00
_cell.angle_gamma   90.00
#
_symmetry.space_group_name_H-M   'P 1'
#
loop_
_entity.id
_entity.type
_entity.pdbx_description
1 polymer ?
#
loop_
_entity_poly.entity_id
_entity_poly.type
_entity_poly.pdbx_seq_one_letter_code
_entity_poly.pdbx_strand_id
1 'polypeptide(L)'
;ALALLGSLATPAFAGKTIDAIKARGTLNCGVNPSLPGFAAADSQGVWAGLDVDVCKAVAATLLNDSTKIKYTPLNAAQRFAVLQAGEIDILSRNTTWTLNRDASLGLHFTGTIYYDGQGFMVPKKSKITSATKLKGATVCVQSGTTTEKNLNDYSKVMKLNMKPVVFDTQEAANKAYFAGRCQAYTTDASGLASVRNKEATNPDDHVILPELISKEPLGPSVRRGDDEFFAIVKWVVYALIEAEEYGITQANVDQMKSSTDPVIQRILGTSEDTGKLLGLDKEWAYRAIKAVGNYGEMFERNVGPKSTLKLPRGLNNQWNKGGLMYAPPV
;
A
#
# COMPACT_ATOMS: atom_id res chain seq x y z
N ALA A 1 -61.24 9.80 0.06
CA ALA A 1 -59.91 10.41 0.00
C ALA A 1 -58.89 9.49 0.69
N LEU A 2 -58.15 8.69 -0.10
CA LEU A 2 -57.00 7.90 0.39
C LEU A 2 -55.77 8.79 0.32
N ALA A 3 -55.20 9.12 1.48
CA ALA A 3 -53.88 9.78 1.53
C ALA A 3 -52.82 8.69 1.38
N LEU A 4 -52.11 8.66 0.26
CA LEU A 4 -50.84 7.92 0.10
C LEU A 4 -49.76 8.64 0.93
N LEU A 5 -49.41 8.07 2.07
CA LEU A 5 -48.21 8.40 2.81
C LEU A 5 -47.03 7.79 2.03
N GLY A 6 -46.40 8.59 1.17
CA GLY A 6 -45.12 8.26 0.57
C GLY A 6 -44.05 8.26 1.66
N SER A 7 -43.60 7.08 2.06
CA SER A 7 -42.38 6.93 2.87
C SER A 7 -41.20 7.37 2.03
N LEU A 8 -40.66 8.55 2.30
CA LEU A 8 -39.32 8.95 1.83
C LEU A 8 -38.30 8.01 2.53
N ALA A 9 -37.94 6.92 1.85
CA ALA A 9 -36.81 6.13 2.24
C ALA A 9 -35.57 7.02 2.11
N THR A 10 -35.05 7.53 3.22
CA THR A 10 -33.70 8.10 3.26
C THR A 10 -32.73 6.98 2.88
N PRO A 11 -31.86 7.17 1.88
CA PRO A 11 -30.83 6.18 1.62
C PRO A 11 -29.99 6.03 2.90
N ALA A 12 -29.97 4.82 3.46
CA ALA A 12 -29.06 4.47 4.55
C ALA A 12 -27.67 4.31 3.94
N PHE A 13 -26.90 5.39 3.86
CA PHE A 13 -25.51 5.44 3.43
C PHE A 13 -24.58 5.13 4.61
N ALA A 14 -24.64 3.94 5.16
CA ALA A 14 -23.58 3.46 6.02
C ALA A 14 -23.39 1.95 5.76
N GLY A 15 -22.31 1.59 5.09
CA GLY A 15 -21.93 0.21 4.89
C GLY A 15 -21.64 -0.48 6.23
N LYS A 16 -21.90 -1.76 6.32
CA LYS A 16 -21.72 -2.54 7.57
C LYS A 16 -20.34 -2.36 8.21
N THR A 17 -19.30 -2.18 7.41
CA THR A 17 -17.92 -1.97 7.89
C THR A 17 -17.76 -0.60 8.52
N ILE A 18 -18.35 0.45 7.94
CA ILE A 18 -18.28 1.83 8.46
C ILE A 18 -18.97 1.91 9.83
N ASP A 19 -20.15 1.31 9.96
CA ASP A 19 -20.89 1.26 11.22
C ASP A 19 -20.11 0.52 12.32
N ALA A 20 -19.50 -0.61 11.95
CA ALA A 20 -18.67 -1.40 12.87
C ALA A 20 -17.41 -0.61 13.32
N ILE A 21 -16.75 0.11 12.40
CA ILE A 21 -15.60 0.96 12.72
C ILE A 21 -16.02 2.09 13.67
N LYS A 22 -17.12 2.79 13.37
CA LYS A 22 -17.63 3.89 14.21
C LYS A 22 -18.05 3.40 15.59
N ALA A 23 -18.80 2.30 15.66
CA ALA A 23 -19.26 1.70 16.94
C ALA A 23 -18.09 1.24 17.82
N ARG A 24 -17.06 0.69 17.21
CA ARG A 24 -15.83 0.22 17.90
C ARG A 24 -14.88 1.38 18.23
N GLY A 25 -14.96 2.50 17.50
CA GLY A 25 -14.05 3.63 17.61
C GLY A 25 -12.62 3.33 17.16
N THR A 26 -12.42 2.32 16.31
CA THR A 26 -11.09 1.85 15.89
C THR A 26 -11.13 1.22 14.50
N LEU A 27 -10.18 1.57 13.63
CA LEU A 27 -9.94 0.91 12.34
C LEU A 27 -9.01 -0.28 12.54
N ASN A 28 -9.39 -1.48 12.11
CA ASN A 28 -8.52 -2.65 12.09
C ASN A 28 -7.77 -2.72 10.76
N CYS A 29 -6.45 -2.55 10.81
CA CYS A 29 -5.58 -2.48 9.64
C CYS A 29 -4.60 -3.66 9.61
N GLY A 30 -4.66 -4.49 8.56
CA GLY A 30 -3.70 -5.57 8.31
C GLY A 30 -2.45 -5.02 7.63
N VAL A 31 -1.28 -5.29 8.21
CA VAL A 31 0.01 -4.74 7.77
C VAL A 31 1.10 -5.80 7.65
N ASN A 32 2.17 -5.47 6.95
CA ASN A 32 3.41 -6.27 6.97
C ASN A 32 4.15 -6.01 8.29
N PRO A 33 4.60 -7.05 9.03
CA PRO A 33 5.28 -6.85 10.30
C PRO A 33 6.72 -6.33 10.19
N SER A 34 7.39 -6.46 9.04
CA SER A 34 8.84 -6.25 8.98
C SER A 34 9.35 -5.75 7.63
N LEU A 35 8.64 -4.78 7.04
CA LEU A 35 9.04 -4.13 5.80
C LEU A 35 9.17 -2.62 5.99
N PRO A 36 10.29 -2.11 6.54
CA PRO A 36 10.54 -0.68 6.68
C PRO A 36 10.31 0.08 5.38
N GLY A 37 9.71 1.26 5.50
CA GLY A 37 9.24 2.05 4.36
C GLY A 37 7.80 1.75 3.95
N PHE A 38 7.30 0.53 4.12
CA PHE A 38 5.90 0.17 3.89
C PHE A 38 5.13 -0.03 5.20
N ALA A 39 5.56 -0.96 6.04
CA ALA A 39 5.04 -1.11 7.38
C ALA A 39 6.08 -1.79 8.28
N ALA A 40 6.42 -1.14 9.37
CA ALA A 40 7.23 -1.70 10.44
C ALA A 40 6.93 -0.97 11.75
N ALA A 41 6.97 -1.69 12.86
CA ALA A 41 6.96 -1.09 14.17
C ALA A 41 8.40 -0.85 14.64
N ASP A 42 8.62 0.26 15.34
CA ASP A 42 9.88 0.51 16.05
C ASP A 42 9.95 -0.25 17.37
N SER A 43 11.02 -0.04 18.12
CA SER A 43 11.23 -0.69 19.43
C SER A 43 10.20 -0.29 20.51
N GLN A 44 9.44 0.78 20.28
CA GLN A 44 8.37 1.25 21.16
C GLN A 44 6.99 0.80 20.69
N GLY A 45 6.92 0.03 19.58
CA GLY A 45 5.67 -0.43 19.00
C GLY A 45 4.96 0.62 18.12
N VAL A 46 5.63 1.72 17.77
CA VAL A 46 5.08 2.76 16.89
C VAL A 46 5.23 2.34 15.44
N TRP A 47 4.10 2.22 14.75
CA TRP A 47 4.04 1.84 13.35
C TRP A 47 4.30 3.01 12.41
N ALA A 48 5.13 2.78 11.38
CA ALA A 48 5.43 3.73 10.33
C ALA A 48 5.58 3.04 8.96
N GLY A 49 5.33 3.80 7.88
CA GLY A 49 5.47 3.34 6.51
C GLY A 49 4.33 3.80 5.61
N LEU A 50 4.48 3.61 4.30
CA LEU A 50 3.51 4.03 3.28
C LEU A 50 2.14 3.35 3.47
N ASP A 51 2.13 2.05 3.75
CA ASP A 51 0.92 1.28 4.04
C ASP A 51 0.25 1.73 5.35
N VAL A 52 1.05 2.09 6.35
CA VAL A 52 0.58 2.60 7.64
C VAL A 52 -0.07 3.98 7.47
N ASP A 53 0.51 4.84 6.65
CA ASP A 53 -0.03 6.18 6.40
C ASP A 53 -1.40 6.11 5.69
N VAL A 54 -1.63 5.14 4.80
CA VAL A 54 -2.97 4.91 4.24
C VAL A 54 -3.98 4.60 5.34
N CYS A 55 -3.66 3.71 6.28
CA CYS A 55 -4.56 3.41 7.39
C CYS A 55 -4.79 4.61 8.31
N LYS A 56 -3.75 5.43 8.55
CA LYS A 56 -3.87 6.70 9.30
C LYS A 56 -4.80 7.69 8.60
N ALA A 57 -4.70 7.83 7.29
CA ALA A 57 -5.57 8.70 6.49
C ALA A 57 -7.05 8.24 6.57
N VAL A 58 -7.30 6.93 6.43
CA VAL A 58 -8.65 6.37 6.54
C VAL A 58 -9.23 6.54 7.95
N ALA A 59 -8.44 6.31 8.99
CA ALA A 59 -8.87 6.52 10.37
C ALA A 59 -9.17 8.00 10.67
N ALA A 60 -8.33 8.92 10.20
CA ALA A 60 -8.57 10.36 10.30
C ALA A 60 -9.87 10.77 9.60
N THR A 61 -10.13 10.20 8.42
CA THR A 61 -11.36 10.46 7.66
C THR A 61 -12.62 9.99 8.40
N LEU A 62 -12.60 8.78 8.95
CA LEU A 62 -13.79 8.14 9.55
C LEU A 62 -14.02 8.49 11.02
N LEU A 63 -12.95 8.67 11.78
CA LEU A 63 -12.95 8.76 13.25
C LEU A 63 -12.42 10.11 13.77
N ASN A 64 -12.06 11.04 12.89
CA ASN A 64 -11.41 12.31 13.23
C ASN A 64 -10.09 12.16 14.03
N ASP A 65 -9.49 10.97 14.00
CA ASP A 65 -8.28 10.67 14.76
C ASP A 65 -7.46 9.59 14.04
N SER A 66 -6.29 9.97 13.53
CA SER A 66 -5.37 9.08 12.83
C SER A 66 -4.70 8.04 13.73
N THR A 67 -4.85 8.14 15.04
CA THR A 67 -4.28 7.21 16.02
C THR A 67 -5.22 6.05 16.38
N LYS A 68 -6.49 6.16 16.02
CA LYS A 68 -7.54 5.16 16.30
C LYS A 68 -7.44 3.94 15.38
N ILE A 69 -6.31 3.25 15.44
CA ILE A 69 -6.00 2.09 14.60
C ILE A 69 -5.50 0.93 15.46
N LYS A 70 -6.02 -0.25 15.17
CA LYS A 70 -5.45 -1.51 15.61
C LYS A 70 -4.70 -2.15 14.44
N TYR A 71 -3.39 -2.20 14.51
CA TYR A 71 -2.56 -2.89 13.52
C TYR A 71 -2.54 -4.38 13.79
N THR A 72 -2.76 -5.18 12.75
CA THR A 72 -2.67 -6.65 12.78
C THR A 72 -1.55 -7.09 11.86
N PRO A 73 -0.40 -7.53 12.39
CA PRO A 73 0.70 -8.07 11.59
C PRO A 73 0.27 -9.37 10.91
N LEU A 74 0.49 -9.48 9.60
CA LEU A 74 0.08 -10.63 8.80
C LEU A 74 1.22 -11.09 7.88
N ASN A 75 1.39 -12.40 7.73
CA ASN A 75 2.23 -12.94 6.67
C ASN A 75 1.49 -12.94 5.31
N ALA A 76 2.20 -13.26 4.22
CA ALA A 76 1.63 -13.18 2.88
C ALA A 76 0.52 -14.22 2.64
N ALA A 77 0.60 -15.41 3.24
CA ALA A 77 -0.37 -16.48 3.05
C ALA A 77 -1.68 -16.22 3.80
N GLN A 78 -1.62 -15.61 4.99
CA GLN A 78 -2.79 -15.41 5.86
C GLN A 78 -3.63 -14.18 5.51
N ARG A 79 -3.03 -13.14 4.92
CA ARG A 79 -3.63 -11.79 4.80
C ARG A 79 -5.03 -11.77 4.19
N PHE A 80 -5.27 -12.60 3.18
CA PHE A 80 -6.58 -12.60 2.48
C PHE A 80 -7.68 -13.29 3.30
N ALA A 81 -7.37 -14.41 3.95
CA ALA A 81 -8.31 -15.11 4.81
C ALA A 81 -8.75 -14.23 6.00
N VAL A 82 -7.81 -13.51 6.61
CA VAL A 82 -8.08 -12.60 7.72
C VAL A 82 -8.95 -11.41 7.29
N LEU A 83 -8.71 -10.86 6.08
CA LEU A 83 -9.58 -9.83 5.51
C LEU A 83 -10.99 -10.36 5.21
N GLN A 84 -11.09 -11.53 4.60
CA GLN A 84 -12.37 -12.17 4.27
C GLN A 84 -13.18 -12.51 5.52
N ALA A 85 -12.53 -12.96 6.59
CA ALA A 85 -13.16 -13.28 7.88
C ALA A 85 -13.66 -12.02 8.62
N GLY A 86 -13.26 -10.82 8.20
CA GLY A 86 -13.66 -9.57 8.86
C GLY A 86 -12.87 -9.24 10.12
N GLU A 87 -11.76 -9.92 10.36
CA GLU A 87 -10.88 -9.64 11.50
C GLU A 87 -10.13 -8.32 11.33
N ILE A 88 -9.92 -7.90 10.07
CA ILE A 88 -9.44 -6.58 9.68
C ILE A 88 -10.45 -5.91 8.74
N ASP A 89 -10.49 -4.58 8.75
CA ASP A 89 -11.36 -3.79 7.88
C ASP A 89 -10.67 -3.51 6.54
N ILE A 90 -9.39 -3.19 6.60
CA ILE A 90 -8.54 -2.85 5.45
C ILE A 90 -7.24 -3.66 5.52
N LEU A 91 -6.81 -4.16 4.36
CA LEU A 91 -5.49 -4.75 4.18
C LEU A 91 -4.61 -3.75 3.43
N SER A 92 -3.70 -3.08 4.14
CA SER A 92 -2.66 -2.20 3.59
C SER A 92 -1.31 -2.84 3.88
N ARG A 93 -0.85 -3.70 2.94
CA ARG A 93 0.26 -4.62 3.18
C ARG A 93 0.99 -4.96 1.88
N ASN A 94 1.60 -3.98 1.26
CA ASN A 94 2.34 -4.19 -0.01
C ASN A 94 1.74 -5.32 -0.86
N THR A 95 0.44 -5.22 -1.14
CA THR A 95 -0.32 -6.28 -1.80
C THR A 95 -0.51 -5.96 -3.27
N THR A 96 0.02 -6.82 -4.14
CA THR A 96 -0.09 -6.67 -5.59
C THR A 96 -1.52 -6.90 -6.05
N TRP A 97 -2.06 -5.96 -6.79
CA TRP A 97 -3.34 -6.09 -7.47
C TRP A 97 -3.20 -7.02 -8.66
N THR A 98 -3.89 -8.15 -8.62
CA THR A 98 -3.93 -9.12 -9.72
C THR A 98 -5.36 -9.54 -10.01
N LEU A 99 -5.63 -9.97 -11.25
CA LEU A 99 -6.95 -10.47 -11.63
C LEU A 99 -7.44 -11.58 -10.68
N ASN A 100 -6.56 -12.54 -10.35
CA ASN A 100 -6.94 -13.64 -9.46
C ASN A 100 -7.34 -13.13 -8.06
N ARG A 101 -6.57 -12.23 -7.47
CA ARG A 101 -6.87 -11.68 -6.14
C ARG A 101 -8.14 -10.86 -6.13
N ASP A 102 -8.33 -10.03 -7.14
CA ASP A 102 -9.50 -9.17 -7.28
C ASP A 102 -10.77 -9.96 -7.60
N ALA A 103 -10.71 -10.83 -8.61
CA ALA A 103 -11.89 -11.52 -9.11
C ALA A 103 -12.30 -12.75 -8.27
N SER A 104 -11.33 -13.54 -7.74
CA SER A 104 -11.64 -14.85 -7.13
C SER A 104 -11.64 -14.83 -5.60
N LEU A 105 -10.98 -13.85 -4.94
CA LEU A 105 -10.87 -13.83 -3.48
C LEU A 105 -11.90 -12.93 -2.80
N GLY A 106 -12.91 -12.41 -3.52
CA GLY A 106 -13.95 -11.57 -2.90
C GLY A 106 -13.40 -10.26 -2.31
N LEU A 107 -12.42 -9.66 -2.98
CA LEU A 107 -11.76 -8.44 -2.57
C LEU A 107 -11.98 -7.31 -3.58
N HIS A 108 -11.80 -6.07 -3.14
CA HIS A 108 -11.65 -4.90 -3.99
C HIS A 108 -10.33 -4.20 -3.67
N PHE A 109 -9.52 -3.95 -4.71
CA PHE A 109 -8.38 -3.07 -4.60
C PHE A 109 -8.82 -1.62 -4.79
N THR A 110 -8.40 -0.74 -3.91
CA THR A 110 -8.90 0.65 -3.84
C THR A 110 -8.05 1.65 -4.62
N GLY A 111 -7.00 1.17 -5.25
CA GLY A 111 -6.05 1.95 -6.05
C GLY A 111 -4.63 1.45 -5.87
N THR A 112 -3.73 1.92 -6.73
CA THR A 112 -2.30 1.62 -6.61
C THR A 112 -1.62 2.76 -5.85
N ILE A 113 -0.94 2.42 -4.75
CA ILE A 113 -0.14 3.38 -3.96
C ILE A 113 1.36 3.26 -4.23
N TYR A 114 1.79 2.18 -4.89
CA TYR A 114 3.18 2.00 -5.29
C TYR A 114 3.26 1.08 -6.51
N TYR A 115 3.82 1.58 -7.61
CA TYR A 115 4.14 0.80 -8.81
C TYR A 115 5.52 0.20 -8.65
N ASP A 116 5.59 -1.11 -8.50
CA ASP A 116 6.79 -1.89 -8.29
C ASP A 116 6.99 -2.95 -9.37
N GLY A 117 8.04 -3.71 -9.25
CA GLY A 117 8.35 -4.90 -10.03
C GLY A 117 9.19 -5.86 -9.21
N GLN A 118 9.10 -7.14 -9.51
CA GLN A 118 9.93 -8.16 -8.88
C GLN A 118 11.35 -8.11 -9.41
N GLY A 119 12.33 -8.11 -8.49
CA GLY A 119 13.75 -8.16 -8.79
C GLY A 119 14.46 -9.31 -8.09
N PHE A 120 15.78 -9.31 -8.23
CA PHE A 120 16.68 -10.24 -7.55
C PHE A 120 17.79 -9.50 -6.83
N MET A 121 18.14 -9.96 -5.64
CA MET A 121 19.29 -9.52 -4.88
C MET A 121 20.30 -10.67 -4.78
N VAL A 122 21.57 -10.38 -4.99
CA VAL A 122 22.67 -11.34 -4.92
C VAL A 122 23.82 -10.78 -4.09
N PRO A 123 24.67 -11.62 -3.47
CA PRO A 123 25.92 -11.17 -2.88
C PRO A 123 26.84 -10.59 -3.97
N LYS A 124 27.44 -9.43 -3.73
CA LYS A 124 28.38 -8.77 -4.67
C LYS A 124 29.56 -9.69 -5.05
N LYS A 125 30.03 -10.50 -4.11
CA LYS A 125 31.08 -11.49 -4.31
C LYS A 125 30.74 -12.56 -5.35
N SER A 126 29.44 -12.77 -5.65
CA SER A 126 29.01 -13.71 -6.70
C SER A 126 29.36 -13.23 -8.11
N LYS A 127 29.63 -11.93 -8.30
CA LYS A 127 29.89 -11.28 -9.59
C LYS A 127 28.75 -11.45 -10.61
N ILE A 128 27.54 -11.82 -10.15
CA ILE A 128 26.35 -11.90 -10.99
C ILE A 128 25.84 -10.48 -11.21
N THR A 129 25.64 -10.11 -12.47
CA THR A 129 25.23 -8.75 -12.89
C THR A 129 23.88 -8.73 -13.61
N SER A 130 23.28 -9.90 -13.86
CA SER A 130 22.00 -10.02 -14.57
C SER A 130 21.24 -11.24 -14.07
N ALA A 131 19.91 -11.14 -14.02
CA ALA A 131 19.01 -12.23 -13.63
C ALA A 131 19.13 -13.43 -14.60
N THR A 132 19.52 -13.21 -15.85
CA THR A 132 19.75 -14.28 -16.83
C THR A 132 20.95 -15.18 -16.51
N LYS A 133 21.83 -14.73 -15.61
CA LYS A 133 22.99 -15.50 -15.12
C LYS A 133 22.67 -16.36 -13.89
N LEU A 134 21.43 -16.38 -13.41
CA LEU A 134 20.99 -17.18 -12.26
C LEU A 134 20.64 -18.63 -12.63
N LYS A 135 21.24 -19.19 -13.68
CA LYS A 135 21.01 -20.58 -14.10
C LYS A 135 21.39 -21.57 -13.00
N GLY A 136 20.42 -22.41 -12.59
CA GLY A 136 20.59 -23.43 -11.54
C GLY A 136 20.70 -22.86 -10.13
N ALA A 137 20.63 -21.55 -9.94
CA ALA A 137 20.77 -20.91 -8.63
C ALA A 137 19.64 -21.29 -7.67
N THR A 138 19.98 -21.42 -6.40
CA THR A 138 19.00 -21.47 -5.30
C THR A 138 18.52 -20.05 -5.01
N VAL A 139 17.19 -19.86 -4.96
CA VAL A 139 16.57 -18.54 -4.80
C VAL A 139 15.61 -18.57 -3.61
N CYS A 140 15.91 -17.80 -2.57
CA CYS A 140 15.00 -17.61 -1.44
C CYS A 140 13.77 -16.80 -1.88
N VAL A 141 12.59 -17.24 -1.47
CA VAL A 141 11.30 -16.58 -1.78
C VAL A 141 10.28 -16.88 -0.69
N GLN A 142 9.34 -15.96 -0.48
CA GLN A 142 8.24 -16.16 0.48
C GLN A 142 7.03 -16.81 -0.19
N SER A 143 6.42 -17.79 0.50
CA SER A 143 5.18 -18.46 0.08
C SER A 143 3.97 -17.51 0.02
N GLY A 144 2.98 -17.83 -0.83
CA GLY A 144 1.74 -17.06 -0.95
C GLY A 144 1.89 -15.68 -1.59
N THR A 145 2.99 -15.47 -2.31
CA THR A 145 3.30 -14.21 -3.02
C THR A 145 3.16 -14.35 -4.53
N THR A 146 2.98 -13.23 -5.23
CA THR A 146 3.14 -13.16 -6.69
C THR A 146 4.57 -13.52 -7.08
N THR A 147 5.54 -13.14 -6.25
CA THR A 147 6.97 -13.33 -6.52
C THR A 147 7.38 -14.79 -6.51
N GLU A 148 6.75 -15.65 -5.70
CA GLU A 148 6.93 -17.10 -5.77
C GLU A 148 6.47 -17.67 -7.12
N LYS A 149 5.26 -17.26 -7.57
CA LYS A 149 4.72 -17.69 -8.87
C LYS A 149 5.59 -17.19 -10.03
N ASN A 150 5.91 -15.89 -10.03
CA ASN A 150 6.68 -15.26 -11.10
C ASN A 150 8.12 -15.82 -11.21
N LEU A 151 8.73 -16.21 -10.09
CA LEU A 151 10.03 -16.87 -10.08
C LEU A 151 9.99 -18.16 -10.90
N ASN A 152 8.97 -18.99 -10.69
CA ASN A 152 8.79 -20.25 -11.41
C ASN A 152 8.54 -20.00 -12.91
N ASP A 153 7.65 -19.05 -13.22
CA ASP A 153 7.31 -18.70 -14.61
C ASP A 153 8.54 -18.15 -15.36
N TYR A 154 9.26 -17.21 -14.76
CA TYR A 154 10.48 -16.63 -15.34
C TYR A 154 11.58 -17.67 -15.54
N SER A 155 11.83 -18.51 -14.52
CA SER A 155 12.84 -19.59 -14.62
C SER A 155 12.54 -20.56 -15.76
N LYS A 156 11.25 -20.90 -15.96
CA LYS A 156 10.79 -21.77 -17.04
C LYS A 156 10.96 -21.11 -18.42
N VAL A 157 10.46 -19.88 -18.58
CA VAL A 157 10.53 -19.15 -19.87
C VAL A 157 11.97 -18.93 -20.31
N MET A 158 12.82 -18.52 -19.36
CA MET A 158 14.24 -18.24 -19.63
C MET A 158 15.13 -19.49 -19.58
N LYS A 159 14.56 -20.67 -19.34
CA LYS A 159 15.27 -21.97 -19.24
C LYS A 159 16.44 -21.95 -18.25
N LEU A 160 16.21 -21.27 -17.10
CA LEU A 160 17.26 -21.06 -16.09
C LEU A 160 17.36 -22.19 -15.06
N ASN A 161 16.31 -23.03 -14.91
CA ASN A 161 16.26 -24.10 -13.93
C ASN A 161 16.63 -23.64 -12.51
N MET A 162 16.17 -22.44 -12.13
CA MET A 162 16.34 -21.93 -10.77
C MET A 162 15.66 -22.86 -9.77
N LYS A 163 16.19 -22.93 -8.55
CA LYS A 163 15.70 -23.79 -7.48
C LYS A 163 15.09 -22.90 -6.38
N PRO A 164 13.74 -22.72 -6.34
CA PRO A 164 13.11 -21.98 -5.26
C PRO A 164 13.35 -22.63 -3.91
N VAL A 165 13.74 -21.82 -2.92
CA VAL A 165 13.76 -22.19 -1.51
C VAL A 165 12.69 -21.36 -0.82
N VAL A 166 11.55 -21.99 -0.53
CA VAL A 166 10.33 -21.31 -0.09
C VAL A 166 10.28 -21.23 1.43
N PHE A 167 9.89 -20.07 1.95
CA PHE A 167 9.74 -19.78 3.38
C PHE A 167 8.35 -19.22 3.67
N ASP A 168 7.79 -19.57 4.83
CA ASP A 168 6.44 -19.12 5.22
C ASP A 168 6.39 -17.63 5.57
N THR A 169 7.51 -17.06 6.04
CA THR A 169 7.60 -15.65 6.42
C THR A 169 8.72 -14.94 5.68
N GLN A 170 8.54 -13.65 5.46
CA GLN A 170 9.58 -12.79 4.88
C GLN A 170 10.85 -12.80 5.75
N GLU A 171 10.68 -12.74 7.06
CA GLU A 171 11.81 -12.76 8.02
C GLU A 171 12.65 -14.03 7.88
N ALA A 172 12.02 -15.21 7.75
CA ALA A 172 12.71 -16.47 7.54
C ALA A 172 13.48 -16.49 6.22
N ALA A 173 12.88 -15.96 5.13
CA ALA A 173 13.54 -15.83 3.84
C ALA A 173 14.76 -14.89 3.92
N ASN A 174 14.61 -13.74 4.59
CA ASN A 174 15.70 -12.78 4.81
C ASN A 174 16.87 -13.45 5.55
N LYS A 175 16.60 -14.04 6.70
CA LYS A 175 17.63 -14.73 7.51
C LYS A 175 18.34 -15.82 6.73
N ALA A 176 17.60 -16.61 5.95
CA ALA A 176 18.17 -17.68 5.14
C ALA A 176 19.10 -17.13 4.04
N TYR A 177 18.71 -16.05 3.37
CA TYR A 177 19.54 -15.42 2.34
C TYR A 177 20.83 -14.84 2.95
N PHE A 178 20.76 -14.06 4.02
CA PHE A 178 21.93 -13.46 4.64
C PHE A 178 22.85 -14.51 5.31
N ALA A 179 22.29 -15.65 5.74
CA ALA A 179 23.07 -16.81 6.20
C ALA A 179 23.69 -17.63 5.04
N GLY A 180 23.49 -17.24 3.78
CA GLY A 180 24.06 -17.90 2.62
C GLY A 180 23.38 -19.21 2.19
N ARG A 181 22.16 -19.49 2.66
CA ARG A 181 21.39 -20.68 2.22
C ARG A 181 20.93 -20.61 0.77
N CYS A 182 20.76 -19.38 0.24
CA CYS A 182 20.36 -19.14 -1.13
C CYS A 182 21.40 -18.26 -1.81
N GLN A 183 21.62 -18.52 -3.10
CA GLN A 183 22.53 -17.74 -3.95
C GLN A 183 21.91 -16.40 -4.37
N ALA A 184 20.57 -16.33 -4.39
CA ALA A 184 19.81 -15.11 -4.65
C ALA A 184 18.59 -15.03 -3.74
N TYR A 185 18.07 -13.81 -3.59
CA TYR A 185 16.78 -13.53 -2.96
C TYR A 185 15.88 -12.77 -3.93
N THR A 186 14.60 -13.12 -3.99
CA THR A 186 13.64 -12.45 -4.87
C THR A 186 12.39 -12.01 -4.09
N THR A 187 12.02 -10.77 -4.31
CA THR A 187 10.77 -10.12 -3.92
C THR A 187 10.63 -8.83 -4.73
N ASP A 188 9.67 -7.96 -4.41
CA ASP A 188 9.54 -6.64 -5.02
C ASP A 188 10.85 -5.86 -4.86
N ALA A 189 11.25 -5.08 -5.87
CA ALA A 189 12.51 -4.34 -5.86
C ALA A 189 12.61 -3.35 -4.69
N SER A 190 11.51 -2.67 -4.36
CA SER A 190 11.46 -1.82 -3.16
C SER A 190 11.63 -2.63 -1.87
N GLY A 191 11.08 -3.85 -1.83
CA GLY A 191 11.26 -4.79 -0.73
C GLY A 191 12.70 -5.27 -0.61
N LEU A 192 13.39 -5.55 -1.73
CA LEU A 192 14.82 -5.88 -1.72
C LEU A 192 15.66 -4.74 -1.15
N ALA A 193 15.36 -3.49 -1.53
CA ALA A 193 16.04 -2.31 -1.00
C ALA A 193 15.82 -2.17 0.51
N SER A 194 14.57 -2.37 0.98
CA SER A 194 14.22 -2.34 2.39
C SER A 194 14.97 -3.39 3.20
N VAL A 195 14.93 -4.64 2.74
CA VAL A 195 15.60 -5.77 3.40
C VAL A 195 17.11 -5.59 3.42
N ARG A 196 17.70 -5.15 2.31
CA ARG A 196 19.13 -4.87 2.24
C ARG A 196 19.56 -3.84 3.27
N ASN A 197 18.82 -2.74 3.38
CA ASN A 197 19.16 -1.67 4.32
C ASN A 197 18.95 -2.07 5.79
N LYS A 198 17.96 -2.92 6.06
CA LYS A 198 17.64 -3.34 7.43
C LYS A 198 18.51 -4.49 7.95
N GLU A 199 18.74 -5.50 7.10
CA GLU A 199 19.25 -6.81 7.53
C GLU A 199 20.73 -7.02 7.17
N ALA A 200 21.24 -6.36 6.11
CA ALA A 200 22.63 -6.53 5.72
C ALA A 200 23.57 -5.85 6.71
N THR A 201 24.60 -6.55 7.16
CA THR A 201 25.70 -5.96 7.96
C THR A 201 26.37 -4.80 7.20
N ASN A 202 26.57 -5.00 5.89
CA ASN A 202 27.01 -3.96 4.95
C ASN A 202 26.14 -4.04 3.71
N PRO A 203 25.24 -3.06 3.48
CA PRO A 203 24.37 -3.05 2.29
C PRO A 203 25.12 -3.13 0.96
N ASP A 204 26.34 -2.58 0.88
CA ASP A 204 27.14 -2.58 -0.34
C ASP A 204 27.70 -3.95 -0.74
N ASP A 205 27.60 -4.95 0.14
CA ASP A 205 27.95 -6.33 -0.15
C ASP A 205 26.87 -7.10 -0.91
N HIS A 206 25.73 -6.45 -1.15
CA HIS A 206 24.58 -7.02 -1.85
C HIS A 206 24.15 -6.12 -3.01
N VAL A 207 23.92 -6.74 -4.17
CA VAL A 207 23.52 -6.05 -5.41
C VAL A 207 22.07 -6.42 -5.74
N ILE A 208 21.22 -5.44 -5.94
CA ILE A 208 19.92 -5.64 -6.57
C ILE A 208 20.15 -5.57 -8.08
N LEU A 209 19.81 -6.65 -8.78
CA LEU A 209 20.00 -6.76 -10.23
C LEU A 209 19.04 -5.79 -10.95
N PRO A 210 19.42 -5.30 -12.14
CA PRO A 210 18.68 -4.24 -12.83
C PRO A 210 17.36 -4.71 -13.46
N GLU A 211 17.17 -6.01 -13.68
CA GLU A 211 15.98 -6.52 -14.33
C GLU A 211 14.80 -6.60 -13.37
N LEU A 212 13.65 -6.10 -13.82
CA LEU A 212 12.34 -6.35 -13.22
C LEU A 212 11.60 -7.38 -14.06
N ILE A 213 11.21 -8.50 -13.46
CA ILE A 213 10.62 -9.64 -14.16
C ILE A 213 9.08 -9.66 -14.10
N SER A 214 8.47 -8.71 -13.41
CA SER A 214 7.01 -8.56 -13.32
C SER A 214 6.58 -7.11 -13.13
N LYS A 215 5.27 -6.89 -13.18
CA LYS A 215 4.60 -5.67 -12.73
C LYS A 215 3.93 -5.98 -11.39
N GLU A 216 4.22 -5.17 -10.39
CA GLU A 216 3.67 -5.31 -9.04
C GLU A 216 2.99 -3.98 -8.63
N PRO A 217 1.74 -3.72 -9.09
CA PRO A 217 0.98 -2.57 -8.63
C PRO A 217 0.46 -2.86 -7.21
N LEU A 218 1.09 -2.24 -6.21
CA LEU A 218 0.78 -2.45 -4.80
C LEU A 218 -0.32 -1.50 -4.36
N GLY A 219 -1.32 -2.01 -3.66
CA GLY A 219 -2.40 -1.18 -3.16
C GLY A 219 -3.19 -1.81 -2.01
N PRO A 220 -3.91 -0.96 -1.26
CA PRO A 220 -4.79 -1.43 -0.21
C PRO A 220 -6.01 -2.15 -0.80
N SER A 221 -6.54 -3.09 -0.04
CA SER A 221 -7.75 -3.82 -0.42
C SER A 221 -8.72 -3.96 0.75
N VAL A 222 -10.00 -4.07 0.40
CA VAL A 222 -11.13 -4.24 1.32
C VAL A 222 -11.97 -5.44 0.87
N ARG A 223 -12.90 -5.89 1.73
CA ARG A 223 -13.86 -6.93 1.35
C ARG A 223 -14.78 -6.44 0.24
N ARG A 224 -15.15 -7.34 -0.66
CA ARG A 224 -16.22 -7.10 -1.63
C ARG A 224 -17.59 -7.13 -0.95
N GLY A 225 -18.55 -6.35 -1.49
CA GLY A 225 -19.92 -6.29 -0.97
C GLY A 225 -20.13 -5.22 0.12
N ASP A 226 -19.17 -4.32 0.28
CA ASP A 226 -19.30 -3.08 1.03
C ASP A 226 -18.77 -1.93 0.15
N ASP A 227 -19.62 -1.52 -0.79
CA ASP A 227 -19.24 -0.57 -1.84
C ASP A 227 -19.01 0.84 -1.25
N GLU A 228 -19.69 1.18 -0.17
CA GLU A 228 -19.52 2.46 0.53
C GLU A 228 -18.13 2.54 1.18
N PHE A 229 -17.70 1.52 1.91
CA PHE A 229 -16.37 1.50 2.50
C PHE A 229 -15.28 1.44 1.43
N PHE A 230 -15.49 0.64 0.37
CA PHE A 230 -14.61 0.62 -0.80
C PHE A 230 -14.47 2.02 -1.42
N ALA A 231 -15.58 2.74 -1.63
CA ALA A 231 -15.56 4.08 -2.19
C ALA A 231 -14.77 5.05 -1.30
N ILE A 232 -14.99 5.01 0.03
CA ILE A 232 -14.26 5.87 0.97
C ILE A 232 -12.76 5.62 0.90
N VAL A 233 -12.30 4.38 1.02
CA VAL A 233 -10.86 4.07 0.99
C VAL A 233 -10.25 4.48 -0.34
N LYS A 234 -10.93 4.21 -1.45
CA LYS A 234 -10.51 4.60 -2.79
C LYS A 234 -10.34 6.12 -2.91
N TRP A 235 -11.35 6.88 -2.51
CA TRP A 235 -11.31 8.34 -2.62
C TRP A 235 -10.35 9.00 -1.63
N VAL A 236 -10.12 8.40 -0.47
CA VAL A 236 -9.03 8.85 0.43
C VAL A 236 -7.68 8.73 -0.27
N VAL A 237 -7.39 7.60 -0.92
CA VAL A 237 -6.13 7.43 -1.67
C VAL A 237 -6.04 8.46 -2.80
N TYR A 238 -7.10 8.67 -3.57
CA TYR A 238 -7.09 9.64 -4.67
C TYR A 238 -6.97 11.09 -4.18
N ALA A 239 -7.64 11.45 -3.09
CA ALA A 239 -7.50 12.78 -2.53
C ALA A 239 -6.06 13.10 -2.08
N LEU A 240 -5.33 12.11 -1.56
CA LEU A 240 -3.90 12.28 -1.20
C LEU A 240 -3.01 12.48 -2.45
N ILE A 241 -3.32 11.79 -3.55
CA ILE A 241 -2.62 11.94 -4.83
C ILE A 241 -2.93 13.31 -5.45
N GLU A 242 -4.20 13.70 -5.50
CA GLU A 242 -4.64 14.98 -6.05
C GLU A 242 -4.12 16.16 -5.20
N ALA A 243 -4.07 16.02 -3.88
CA ALA A 243 -3.48 17.02 -2.99
C ALA A 243 -2.00 17.31 -3.33
N GLU A 244 -1.22 16.31 -3.76
CA GLU A 244 0.14 16.54 -4.26
C GLU A 244 0.13 17.39 -5.53
N GLU A 245 -0.78 17.12 -6.46
CA GLU A 245 -0.88 17.84 -7.73
C GLU A 245 -1.17 19.33 -7.52
N TYR A 246 -2.03 19.64 -6.54
CA TYR A 246 -2.39 21.03 -6.19
C TYR A 246 -1.53 21.64 -5.09
N GLY A 247 -0.45 20.99 -4.68
CA GLY A 247 0.49 21.51 -3.69
C GLY A 247 -0.09 21.66 -2.28
N ILE A 248 -1.16 20.92 -1.96
CA ILE A 248 -1.72 20.88 -0.60
C ILE A 248 -0.84 19.93 0.21
N THR A 249 -0.23 20.43 1.29
CA THR A 249 0.68 19.69 2.16
C THR A 249 0.13 19.60 3.58
N GLN A 250 0.70 18.70 4.38
CA GLN A 250 0.38 18.65 5.81
C GLN A 250 0.57 19.99 6.52
N ALA A 251 1.63 20.73 6.12
CA ALA A 251 1.98 22.01 6.75
C ALA A 251 1.06 23.16 6.33
N ASN A 252 0.58 23.16 5.06
CA ASN A 252 -0.18 24.31 4.54
C ASN A 252 -1.69 24.07 4.44
N VAL A 253 -2.19 22.86 4.71
CA VAL A 253 -3.59 22.48 4.49
C VAL A 253 -4.59 23.43 5.20
N ASP A 254 -4.25 23.94 6.38
CA ASP A 254 -5.10 24.90 7.10
C ASP A 254 -5.19 26.22 6.34
N GLN A 255 -4.07 26.74 5.85
CA GLN A 255 -4.02 27.96 5.06
C GLN A 255 -4.74 27.79 3.72
N MET A 256 -4.61 26.62 3.10
CA MET A 256 -5.23 26.32 1.80
C MET A 256 -6.77 26.30 1.84
N LYS A 257 -7.39 26.23 3.01
CA LYS A 257 -8.86 26.43 3.17
C LYS A 257 -9.33 27.80 2.70
N SER A 258 -8.46 28.79 2.67
CA SER A 258 -8.76 30.14 2.15
C SER A 258 -8.42 30.33 0.67
N SER A 259 -8.04 29.24 -0.04
CA SER A 259 -7.74 29.30 -1.46
C SER A 259 -8.97 29.70 -2.29
N THR A 260 -8.71 30.45 -3.34
CA THR A 260 -9.73 30.80 -4.37
C THR A 260 -9.77 29.79 -5.52
N ASP A 261 -8.86 28.82 -5.55
CA ASP A 261 -8.84 27.75 -6.54
C ASP A 261 -10.04 26.80 -6.32
N PRO A 262 -10.94 26.64 -7.29
CA PRO A 262 -12.13 25.82 -7.14
C PRO A 262 -11.84 24.34 -6.85
N VAL A 263 -10.72 23.79 -7.35
CA VAL A 263 -10.35 22.39 -7.11
C VAL A 263 -9.91 22.22 -5.67
N ILE A 264 -9.04 23.12 -5.17
CA ILE A 264 -8.63 23.11 -3.76
C ILE A 264 -9.83 23.26 -2.84
N GLN A 265 -10.77 24.14 -3.19
CA GLN A 265 -12.01 24.32 -2.42
C GLN A 265 -12.85 23.04 -2.35
N ARG A 266 -12.96 22.28 -3.45
CA ARG A 266 -13.68 20.99 -3.46
C ARG A 266 -12.94 19.94 -2.61
N ILE A 267 -11.62 19.78 -2.81
CA ILE A 267 -10.81 18.84 -2.02
C ILE A 267 -10.95 19.13 -0.51
N LEU A 268 -10.90 20.40 -0.11
CA LEU A 268 -10.94 20.79 1.30
C LEU A 268 -12.35 21.02 1.87
N GLY A 269 -13.40 20.85 1.05
CA GLY A 269 -14.79 20.99 1.47
C GLY A 269 -15.20 22.42 1.83
N THR A 270 -14.57 23.43 1.22
CA THR A 270 -14.87 24.84 1.52
C THR A 270 -15.91 25.45 0.56
N SER A 271 -16.15 24.83 -0.61
CA SER A 271 -17.20 25.26 -1.57
C SER A 271 -18.34 24.25 -1.70
N GLU A 272 -18.02 22.99 -1.92
CA GLU A 272 -18.97 21.90 -2.11
C GLU A 272 -18.81 20.85 -1.04
N ASP A 273 -19.92 20.23 -0.61
CA ASP A 273 -19.89 19.12 0.34
C ASP A 273 -19.81 17.79 -0.42
N THR A 274 -18.61 17.48 -0.94
CA THR A 274 -18.34 16.22 -1.61
C THR A 274 -18.39 15.02 -0.66
N GLY A 275 -18.26 15.26 0.65
CA GLY A 275 -18.37 14.23 1.70
C GLY A 275 -19.74 13.55 1.70
N LYS A 276 -20.82 14.29 1.41
CA LYS A 276 -22.17 13.72 1.31
C LYS A 276 -22.27 12.57 0.31
N LEU A 277 -21.51 12.62 -0.78
CA LEU A 277 -21.48 11.57 -1.79
C LEU A 277 -20.89 10.25 -1.26
N LEU A 278 -20.12 10.34 -0.17
CA LEU A 278 -19.46 9.21 0.51
C LEU A 278 -20.12 8.90 1.87
N GLY A 279 -21.21 9.57 2.23
CA GLY A 279 -21.80 9.43 3.58
C GLY A 279 -20.93 10.01 4.70
N LEU A 280 -20.07 10.97 4.36
CA LEU A 280 -19.14 11.66 5.25
C LEU A 280 -19.50 13.15 5.36
N ASP A 281 -18.85 13.86 6.29
CA ASP A 281 -18.89 15.32 6.29
C ASP A 281 -17.90 15.93 5.29
N LYS A 282 -18.03 17.21 5.04
CA LYS A 282 -17.29 17.95 4.01
C LYS A 282 -15.77 18.00 4.24
N GLU A 283 -15.28 17.76 5.44
CA GLU A 283 -13.84 17.83 5.79
C GLU A 283 -13.11 16.50 5.71
N TRP A 284 -13.72 15.49 5.10
CA TRP A 284 -13.16 14.14 5.02
C TRP A 284 -11.74 14.09 4.44
N ALA A 285 -11.49 14.76 3.30
CA ALA A 285 -10.18 14.79 2.66
C ALA A 285 -9.20 15.72 3.39
N TYR A 286 -9.68 16.87 3.90
CA TYR A 286 -8.87 17.75 4.76
C TYR A 286 -8.26 16.97 5.93
N ARG A 287 -9.06 16.14 6.63
CA ARG A 287 -8.56 15.35 7.78
C ARG A 287 -7.50 14.33 7.36
N ALA A 288 -7.69 13.66 6.22
CA ALA A 288 -6.69 12.75 5.69
C ALA A 288 -5.36 13.46 5.41
N ILE A 289 -5.41 14.58 4.68
CA ILE A 289 -4.22 15.38 4.34
C ILE A 289 -3.57 15.96 5.60
N LYS A 290 -4.37 16.47 6.54
CA LYS A 290 -3.85 16.99 7.81
C LYS A 290 -3.12 15.93 8.62
N ALA A 291 -3.58 14.68 8.57
CA ALA A 291 -3.00 13.58 9.32
C ALA A 291 -1.68 13.07 8.72
N VAL A 292 -1.61 12.93 7.40
CA VAL A 292 -0.48 12.23 6.75
C VAL A 292 0.21 13.04 5.65
N GLY A 293 -0.27 14.26 5.34
CA GLY A 293 0.20 15.02 4.19
C GLY A 293 -0.36 14.46 2.87
N ASN A 294 0.15 14.96 1.76
CA ASN A 294 -0.17 14.45 0.44
C ASN A 294 0.66 13.20 0.09
N TYR A 295 0.34 12.56 -1.04
CA TYR A 295 1.07 11.35 -1.47
C TYR A 295 2.57 11.57 -1.64
N GLY A 296 2.99 12.72 -2.17
CA GLY A 296 4.41 13.05 -2.32
C GLY A 296 5.13 13.09 -0.97
N GLU A 297 4.52 13.69 0.06
CA GLU A 297 5.08 13.72 1.41
C GLU A 297 5.16 12.32 2.02
N MET A 298 4.10 11.50 1.82
CA MET A 298 4.09 10.10 2.26
C MET A 298 5.22 9.30 1.58
N PHE A 299 5.39 9.45 0.27
CA PHE A 299 6.44 8.78 -0.48
C PHE A 299 7.83 9.20 0.03
N GLU A 300 8.09 10.51 0.10
CA GLU A 300 9.39 11.08 0.47
C GLU A 300 9.89 10.61 1.83
N ARG A 301 9.03 10.63 2.86
CA ARG A 301 9.44 10.26 4.22
C ARG A 301 9.56 8.74 4.43
N ASN A 302 8.77 7.93 3.68
CA ASN A 302 8.71 6.49 3.92
C ASN A 302 9.67 5.69 3.03
N VAL A 303 9.71 5.99 1.74
CA VAL A 303 10.49 5.21 0.76
C VAL A 303 11.41 6.08 -0.11
N GLY A 304 11.12 7.37 -0.21
CA GLY A 304 11.78 8.32 -1.09
C GLY A 304 13.13 8.86 -0.56
N PRO A 305 13.65 9.91 -1.19
CA PRO A 305 14.95 10.52 -0.86
C PRO A 305 15.14 10.94 0.59
N LYS A 306 14.06 11.30 1.32
CA LYS A 306 14.12 11.65 2.75
C LYS A 306 14.11 10.43 3.68
N SER A 307 13.92 9.24 3.15
CA SER A 307 13.95 7.98 3.91
C SER A 307 15.32 7.32 3.86
N THR A 308 15.50 6.27 4.65
CA THR A 308 16.70 5.42 4.58
C THR A 308 16.79 4.62 3.28
N LEU A 309 15.68 4.41 2.57
CA LEU A 309 15.61 3.64 1.32
C LEU A 309 16.08 4.45 0.11
N LYS A 310 15.86 5.76 0.12
CA LYS A 310 16.26 6.72 -0.93
C LYS A 310 15.83 6.29 -2.34
N LEU A 311 14.64 5.68 -2.46
CA LEU A 311 14.14 5.24 -3.75
C LEU A 311 13.70 6.45 -4.60
N PRO A 312 14.00 6.44 -5.91
CA PRO A 312 13.51 7.46 -6.82
C PRO A 312 12.00 7.29 -7.03
N ARG A 313 11.30 8.37 -7.37
CA ARG A 313 9.87 8.33 -7.68
C ARG A 313 9.57 7.38 -8.86
N GLY A 314 10.32 7.47 -9.95
CA GLY A 314 10.10 6.65 -11.15
C GLY A 314 8.64 6.65 -11.59
N LEU A 315 8.04 5.47 -11.77
CA LEU A 315 6.61 5.32 -12.09
C LEU A 315 5.67 5.85 -11.00
N ASN A 316 6.17 6.04 -9.78
CA ASN A 316 5.41 6.59 -8.66
C ASN A 316 5.37 8.13 -8.67
N ASN A 317 5.88 8.77 -9.70
CA ASN A 317 5.72 10.19 -9.90
C ASN A 317 4.32 10.53 -10.42
N GLN A 318 3.92 11.81 -10.30
CA GLN A 318 2.66 12.30 -10.85
C GLN A 318 2.63 12.11 -12.38
N TRP A 319 1.43 11.94 -12.92
CA TRP A 319 1.20 11.76 -14.36
C TRP A 319 1.79 12.89 -15.22
N ASN A 320 1.69 14.13 -14.76
CA ASN A 320 2.24 15.32 -15.42
C ASN A 320 3.77 15.48 -15.24
N LYS A 321 4.40 14.56 -14.47
CA LYS A 321 5.86 14.48 -14.26
C LYS A 321 6.43 13.14 -14.74
N GLY A 322 5.73 12.47 -15.65
CA GLY A 322 6.17 11.25 -16.29
C GLY A 322 5.95 9.96 -15.49
N GLY A 323 5.14 10.01 -14.44
CA GLY A 323 4.76 8.83 -13.65
C GLY A 323 3.36 8.31 -13.96
N LEU A 324 2.87 7.41 -13.11
CA LEU A 324 1.55 6.76 -13.21
C LEU A 324 0.60 7.16 -12.08
N MET A 325 1.02 8.06 -11.17
CA MET A 325 0.13 8.53 -10.11
C MET A 325 -0.86 9.52 -10.72
N TYR A 326 -2.05 9.02 -10.99
CA TYR A 326 -3.17 9.72 -11.62
C TYR A 326 -4.43 9.50 -10.79
N ALA A 327 -4.94 10.56 -10.18
CA ALA A 327 -6.21 10.52 -9.46
C ALA A 327 -7.34 11.04 -10.35
N PRO A 328 -8.53 10.40 -10.35
CA PRO A 328 -9.73 11.05 -10.80
C PRO A 328 -10.01 12.29 -9.96
N PRO A 329 -10.54 13.40 -10.54
CA PRO A 329 -10.79 14.63 -9.78
C PRO A 329 -11.88 14.45 -8.71
N VAL A 330 -11.64 15.07 -7.55
CA VAL A 330 -12.62 15.20 -6.45
C VAL A 330 -13.72 16.18 -6.80
#